data_5f708a80135d0cb7a5a3ca8703618bb2
#
_entry.id   5f708a80135d0cb7a5a3ca8703618bb2
#
_cell.length_a   1.000
_cell.length_b   1.000
_cell.length_c   1.000
_cell.angle_alpha   90.00
_cell.angle_beta   90.00
_cell.angle_gamma   90.00
#
_symmetry.space_group_name_H-M   'P 1'
#
loop_
_entity.id
_entity.type
_entity.pdbx_description
1 polymer ?
#
loop_
_entity_poly.entity_id
_entity_poly.type
_entity_poly.pdbx_seq_one_letter_code
_entity_poly.pdbx_strand_id
1 'polypeptide(L)'
;MLDLNIEDILSTERMFDQNKLDVRTVTMGISLLGCISDDEKILCTKIYDTICRKAEYLTSVSRDISREYGVPIINRRISVTPIALIAGGIKSSSYVSIARTLQKAADAVGVDILGGFSALVDRGMSASDKILIDSIPEALATTKSICSSVSVGSTKAGINMDAVKIMGHIIKETAELTKNQDAYGCTKLVEFCNPVEDNPFMAGAFHGITQGDIAIHVGVSGPGVVKRALEEVKGAPFEVVAKTIKNTAFMITRLGQLVAEAASERLGAPFGIVDLSLAPTAAIGDSVAAVLEEMGLESCGAPGTTAALALLNDSVKKGGLMASSSVGGLSGAFIPVSEDLGMIEAVQRGSLSLEKLEAMTCVCSVGLDMIAVPGDIEASTISAILADEAAIGMINNKTTATRLIPAPGKKPGDMVNFGGLMGYAPVIDVNKFKANAFIARGGKIPAPLRSLTN
;
A
#
# COMPACT_ATOMS: atom_id res chain seq x y z
N MET A 1 17.22 26.39 -21.76
CA MET A 1 17.95 25.23 -22.32
C MET A 1 18.63 24.59 -21.12
N LEU A 2 18.20 23.43 -20.67
CA LEU A 2 18.88 22.69 -19.61
C LEU A 2 20.22 22.23 -20.19
N ASP A 3 21.33 22.70 -19.65
CA ASP A 3 22.65 22.12 -19.89
C ASP A 3 22.69 20.71 -19.29
N LEU A 4 22.18 19.74 -20.04
CA LEU A 4 22.31 18.32 -19.69
C LEU A 4 23.76 17.92 -19.97
N ASN A 5 24.50 17.70 -18.90
CA ASN A 5 25.85 17.15 -19.00
C ASN A 5 25.74 15.67 -19.44
N ILE A 6 26.72 15.20 -20.23
CA ILE A 6 26.79 13.79 -20.65
C ILE A 6 26.75 12.83 -19.44
N GLU A 7 27.34 13.24 -18.31
CA GLU A 7 27.30 12.49 -17.05
C GLU A 7 25.88 12.35 -16.49
N ASP A 8 25.04 13.37 -16.62
CA ASP A 8 23.63 13.31 -16.18
C ASP A 8 22.81 12.36 -17.05
N ILE A 9 23.08 12.34 -18.36
CA ILE A 9 22.43 11.40 -19.29
C ILE A 9 22.85 9.96 -18.98
N LEU A 10 24.14 9.72 -18.82
CA LEU A 10 24.69 8.38 -18.50
C LEU A 10 24.25 7.91 -17.11
N SER A 11 24.12 8.81 -16.14
CA SER A 11 23.62 8.45 -14.80
C SER A 11 22.15 8.05 -14.87
N THR A 12 21.34 8.74 -15.67
CA THR A 12 19.93 8.42 -15.88
C THR A 12 19.76 7.08 -16.58
N GLU A 13 20.52 6.80 -17.64
CA GLU A 13 20.53 5.52 -18.35
C GLU A 13 20.89 4.36 -17.39
N ARG A 14 21.93 4.53 -16.57
CA ARG A 14 22.32 3.54 -15.55
C ARG A 14 21.22 3.30 -14.51
N MET A 15 20.47 4.32 -14.12
CA MET A 15 19.37 4.18 -13.17
C MET A 15 18.27 3.24 -13.69
N PHE A 16 17.99 3.26 -15.00
CA PHE A 16 16.99 2.36 -15.60
C PHE A 16 17.52 0.94 -15.85
N ASP A 17 18.63 0.82 -16.58
CA ASP A 17 19.13 -0.48 -17.04
C ASP A 17 19.78 -1.30 -15.92
N GLN A 18 20.56 -0.66 -15.06
CA GLN A 18 21.36 -1.35 -14.05
C GLN A 18 20.71 -1.35 -12.66
N ASN A 19 19.99 -0.30 -12.31
CA ASN A 19 19.50 -0.08 -10.93
C ASN A 19 18.00 -0.31 -10.76
N LYS A 20 17.31 -0.79 -11.81
CA LYS A 20 15.88 -1.14 -11.79
C LYS A 20 14.96 -0.03 -11.28
N LEU A 21 15.25 1.23 -11.68
CA LEU A 21 14.32 2.32 -11.45
C LEU A 21 13.06 2.09 -12.29
N ASP A 22 11.92 2.10 -11.66
CA ASP A 22 10.64 1.99 -12.35
C ASP A 22 9.62 3.05 -11.90
N VAL A 23 8.69 3.35 -12.78
CA VAL A 23 7.42 3.95 -12.40
C VAL A 23 6.50 2.81 -12.01
N ARG A 24 6.36 2.61 -10.71
CA ARG A 24 5.60 1.49 -10.18
C ARG A 24 4.15 1.54 -10.60
N THR A 25 3.57 2.74 -10.65
CA THR A 25 2.16 2.90 -11.02
C THR A 25 1.85 4.29 -11.58
N VAL A 26 0.94 4.32 -12.57
CA VAL A 26 0.13 5.49 -12.91
C VAL A 26 -1.29 5.16 -12.45
N THR A 27 -1.79 5.93 -11.49
CA THR A 27 -3.09 5.71 -10.84
C THR A 27 -4.03 6.86 -11.13
N MET A 28 -5.22 6.55 -11.63
CA MET A 28 -6.28 7.53 -11.79
C MET A 28 -7.26 7.45 -10.62
N GLY A 29 -7.34 8.52 -9.83
CA GLY A 29 -8.38 8.70 -8.83
C GLY A 29 -9.68 9.15 -9.51
N ILE A 30 -10.81 8.54 -9.18
CA ILE A 30 -12.12 8.83 -9.79
C ILE A 30 -13.17 8.99 -8.69
N SER A 31 -13.78 10.17 -8.61
CA SER A 31 -14.95 10.38 -7.77
C SER A 31 -16.18 9.68 -8.35
N LEU A 32 -16.83 8.86 -7.52
CA LEU A 32 -18.10 8.18 -7.82
C LEU A 32 -19.29 8.81 -7.09
N LEU A 33 -19.14 9.98 -6.46
CA LEU A 33 -20.24 10.66 -5.75
C LEU A 33 -21.44 10.95 -6.66
N GLY A 34 -21.19 11.25 -7.94
CA GLY A 34 -22.25 11.43 -8.94
C GLY A 34 -23.01 10.15 -9.33
N CYS A 35 -22.53 8.97 -8.89
CA CYS A 35 -23.16 7.70 -9.19
C CYS A 35 -24.26 7.30 -8.19
N ILE A 36 -24.37 7.96 -7.04
CA ILE A 36 -25.31 7.62 -5.97
C ILE A 36 -26.74 7.41 -6.53
N SER A 37 -27.38 6.35 -6.07
CA SER A 37 -28.74 5.96 -6.40
C SER A 37 -29.32 5.10 -5.29
N ASP A 38 -30.64 5.05 -5.19
CA ASP A 38 -31.41 4.14 -4.33
C ASP A 38 -31.70 2.79 -5.00
N ASP A 39 -31.45 2.69 -6.33
CA ASP A 39 -31.54 1.47 -7.10
C ASP A 39 -30.13 0.92 -7.39
N GLU A 40 -29.89 -0.34 -7.00
CA GLU A 40 -28.59 -1.01 -7.16
C GLU A 40 -28.16 -1.16 -8.61
N LYS A 41 -29.10 -1.43 -9.54
CA LYS A 41 -28.79 -1.60 -10.96
C LYS A 41 -28.38 -0.27 -11.59
N ILE A 42 -29.07 0.81 -11.22
CA ILE A 42 -28.75 2.17 -11.67
C ILE A 42 -27.38 2.57 -11.11
N LEU A 43 -27.12 2.32 -9.83
CA LEU A 43 -25.83 2.58 -9.20
C LEU A 43 -24.70 1.85 -9.96
N CYS A 44 -24.84 0.55 -10.18
CA CYS A 44 -23.86 -0.27 -10.88
C CYS A 44 -23.63 0.23 -12.32
N THR A 45 -24.68 0.59 -13.05
CA THR A 45 -24.57 1.14 -14.41
C THR A 45 -23.78 2.44 -14.41
N LYS A 46 -24.14 3.39 -13.53
CA LYS A 46 -23.44 4.67 -13.42
C LYS A 46 -21.95 4.49 -13.04
N ILE A 47 -21.63 3.57 -12.14
CA ILE A 47 -20.23 3.23 -11.76
C ILE A 47 -19.47 2.76 -12.98
N TYR A 48 -20.00 1.76 -13.69
CA TYR A 48 -19.38 1.19 -14.88
C TYR A 48 -19.13 2.26 -15.95
N ASP A 49 -20.17 3.02 -16.33
CA ASP A 49 -20.09 4.05 -17.38
C ASP A 49 -19.11 5.17 -16.99
N THR A 50 -19.10 5.58 -15.71
CA THR A 50 -18.21 6.64 -15.24
C THR A 50 -16.75 6.22 -15.31
N ILE A 51 -16.43 5.00 -14.85
CA ILE A 51 -15.04 4.47 -14.90
C ILE A 51 -14.61 4.28 -16.35
N CYS A 52 -15.42 3.62 -17.18
CA CYS A 52 -15.07 3.37 -18.57
C CYS A 52 -14.83 4.66 -19.34
N ARG A 53 -15.66 5.68 -19.15
CA ARG A 53 -15.51 6.97 -19.83
C ARG A 53 -14.27 7.75 -19.33
N LYS A 54 -14.04 7.80 -18.01
CA LYS A 54 -12.93 8.61 -17.44
C LYS A 54 -11.57 7.94 -17.68
N ALA A 55 -11.49 6.64 -17.62
CA ALA A 55 -10.23 5.88 -17.74
C ALA A 55 -10.00 5.26 -19.13
N GLU A 56 -10.80 5.64 -20.15
CA GLU A 56 -10.74 5.08 -21.51
C GLU A 56 -9.31 5.01 -22.07
N TYR A 57 -8.53 6.07 -21.87
CA TYR A 57 -7.19 6.19 -22.43
C TYR A 57 -6.05 5.95 -21.43
N LEU A 58 -6.34 5.62 -20.18
CA LEU A 58 -5.32 5.48 -19.13
C LEU A 58 -4.23 4.47 -19.52
N THR A 59 -4.63 3.31 -20.01
CA THR A 59 -3.69 2.22 -20.36
C THR A 59 -2.86 2.54 -21.60
N SER A 60 -3.48 3.12 -22.64
CA SER A 60 -2.78 3.49 -23.88
C SER A 60 -1.79 4.63 -23.62
N VAL A 61 -2.22 5.70 -22.96
CA VAL A 61 -1.37 6.85 -22.64
C VAL A 61 -0.18 6.43 -21.75
N SER A 62 -0.40 5.59 -20.74
CA SER A 62 0.69 5.08 -19.91
C SER A 62 1.71 4.27 -20.72
N ARG A 63 1.26 3.48 -21.69
CA ARG A 63 2.14 2.71 -22.59
C ARG A 63 2.95 3.62 -23.50
N ASP A 64 2.31 4.67 -24.04
CA ASP A 64 2.98 5.61 -24.94
C ASP A 64 4.05 6.43 -24.20
N ILE A 65 3.75 6.89 -22.98
CA ILE A 65 4.72 7.56 -22.11
C ILE A 65 5.90 6.62 -21.79
N SER A 66 5.62 5.37 -21.43
CA SER A 66 6.66 4.37 -21.17
C SER A 66 7.60 4.18 -22.35
N ARG A 67 7.07 4.12 -23.57
CA ARG A 67 7.87 3.98 -24.80
C ARG A 67 8.66 5.22 -25.14
N GLU A 68 8.04 6.39 -25.02
CA GLU A 68 8.66 7.67 -25.38
C GLU A 68 9.81 8.04 -24.45
N TYR A 69 9.63 7.82 -23.15
CA TYR A 69 10.65 8.18 -22.14
C TYR A 69 11.61 7.04 -21.82
N GLY A 70 11.38 5.83 -22.36
CA GLY A 70 12.19 4.67 -22.06
C GLY A 70 12.06 4.17 -20.60
N VAL A 71 11.00 4.60 -19.89
CA VAL A 71 10.79 4.30 -18.47
C VAL A 71 9.73 3.23 -18.31
N PRO A 72 10.02 2.09 -17.66
CA PRO A 72 9.00 1.08 -17.40
C PRO A 72 7.88 1.63 -16.50
N ILE A 73 6.62 1.55 -16.97
CA ILE A 73 5.43 1.76 -16.15
C ILE A 73 4.82 0.39 -15.88
N ILE A 74 4.96 -0.09 -14.63
CA ILE A 74 4.67 -1.48 -14.27
C ILE A 74 3.17 -1.72 -14.16
N ASN A 75 2.44 -0.84 -13.48
CA ASN A 75 1.00 -0.97 -13.25
C ASN A 75 0.22 0.28 -13.68
N ARG A 76 -0.99 0.06 -14.17
CA ARG A 76 -2.04 1.07 -14.37
C ARG A 76 -3.14 0.75 -13.39
N ARG A 77 -3.51 1.73 -12.57
CA ARG A 77 -4.46 1.54 -11.48
C ARG A 77 -5.58 2.57 -11.52
N ILE A 78 -6.68 2.21 -10.89
CA ILE A 78 -7.77 3.12 -10.56
C ILE A 78 -8.01 3.05 -9.06
N SER A 79 -8.24 4.21 -8.44
CA SER A 79 -8.80 4.32 -7.09
C SER A 79 -10.13 5.07 -7.17
N VAL A 80 -11.16 4.57 -6.49
CA VAL A 80 -12.49 5.19 -6.51
C VAL A 80 -12.91 5.62 -5.11
N THR A 81 -13.92 6.49 -5.03
CA THR A 81 -14.57 6.84 -3.77
C THR A 81 -14.94 5.58 -2.99
N PRO A 82 -14.71 5.51 -1.68
CA PRO A 82 -15.09 4.35 -0.86
C PRO A 82 -16.53 3.92 -1.11
N ILE A 83 -16.71 2.67 -1.53
CA ILE A 83 -18.02 2.15 -1.96
C ILE A 83 -19.06 2.21 -0.85
N ALA A 84 -18.66 2.01 0.41
CA ALA A 84 -19.61 2.13 1.53
C ALA A 84 -20.29 3.48 1.61
N LEU A 85 -19.63 4.58 1.16
CA LEU A 85 -20.20 5.92 1.18
C LEU A 85 -21.28 6.12 0.11
N ILE A 86 -21.08 5.54 -1.08
CA ILE A 86 -22.00 5.74 -2.22
C ILE A 86 -23.12 4.70 -2.28
N ALA A 87 -22.95 3.56 -1.62
CA ALA A 87 -23.92 2.47 -1.59
C ALA A 87 -24.94 2.57 -0.45
N GLY A 88 -24.81 3.57 0.44
CA GLY A 88 -25.67 3.70 1.63
C GLY A 88 -27.17 3.91 1.36
N GLY A 89 -27.54 4.30 0.14
CA GLY A 89 -28.93 4.50 -0.27
C GLY A 89 -29.64 3.26 -0.81
N ILE A 90 -28.90 2.22 -1.21
CA ILE A 90 -29.49 1.01 -1.79
C ILE A 90 -29.97 0.04 -0.70
N LYS A 91 -31.08 -0.67 -0.98
CA LYS A 91 -31.60 -1.73 -0.13
C LYS A 91 -31.00 -3.07 -0.57
N SER A 92 -29.80 -3.37 -0.08
CA SER A 92 -29.11 -4.64 -0.39
C SER A 92 -28.52 -5.23 0.90
N SER A 93 -28.41 -6.54 0.95
CA SER A 93 -27.73 -7.27 2.05
C SER A 93 -26.28 -7.62 1.72
N SER A 94 -25.83 -7.34 0.48
CA SER A 94 -24.46 -7.63 0.02
C SER A 94 -24.07 -6.69 -1.12
N TYR A 95 -22.80 -6.24 -1.13
CA TYR A 95 -22.25 -5.38 -2.19
C TYR A 95 -21.33 -6.14 -3.16
N VAL A 96 -21.39 -7.46 -3.19
CA VAL A 96 -20.61 -8.29 -4.14
C VAL A 96 -20.95 -7.96 -5.60
N SER A 97 -22.20 -7.61 -5.91
CA SER A 97 -22.62 -7.14 -7.23
C SER A 97 -21.87 -5.87 -7.67
N ILE A 98 -21.63 -4.95 -6.74
CA ILE A 98 -20.85 -3.72 -6.99
C ILE A 98 -19.38 -4.09 -7.23
N ALA A 99 -18.79 -4.99 -6.42
CA ALA A 99 -17.42 -5.47 -6.65
C ALA A 99 -17.26 -6.12 -8.04
N ARG A 100 -18.23 -6.93 -8.48
CA ARG A 100 -18.25 -7.52 -9.82
C ARG A 100 -18.42 -6.46 -10.93
N THR A 101 -19.14 -5.38 -10.66
CA THR A 101 -19.27 -4.24 -11.59
C THR A 101 -17.93 -3.49 -11.72
N LEU A 102 -17.24 -3.23 -10.60
CA LEU A 102 -15.89 -2.66 -10.61
C LEU A 102 -14.92 -3.55 -11.39
N GLN A 103 -14.99 -4.88 -11.21
CA GLN A 103 -14.17 -5.83 -11.98
C GLN A 103 -14.43 -5.73 -13.48
N LYS A 104 -15.70 -5.69 -13.90
CA LYS A 104 -16.06 -5.51 -15.32
C LYS A 104 -15.51 -4.20 -15.89
N ALA A 105 -15.57 -3.11 -15.12
CA ALA A 105 -15.00 -1.84 -15.53
C ALA A 105 -13.47 -1.91 -15.63
N ALA A 106 -12.78 -2.53 -14.65
CA ALA A 106 -11.34 -2.75 -14.69
C ALA A 106 -10.90 -3.54 -15.93
N ASP A 107 -11.63 -4.61 -16.23
CA ASP A 107 -11.38 -5.44 -17.44
C ASP A 107 -11.58 -4.64 -18.72
N ALA A 108 -12.65 -3.81 -18.80
CA ALA A 108 -12.97 -3.02 -19.97
C ALA A 108 -11.90 -1.95 -20.29
N VAL A 109 -11.34 -1.30 -19.28
CA VAL A 109 -10.29 -0.28 -19.46
C VAL A 109 -8.87 -0.85 -19.37
N GLY A 110 -8.73 -2.14 -19.06
CA GLY A 110 -7.46 -2.87 -19.06
C GLY A 110 -6.50 -2.45 -17.94
N VAL A 111 -7.01 -2.07 -16.77
CA VAL A 111 -6.17 -1.75 -15.61
C VAL A 111 -5.84 -2.97 -14.77
N ASP A 112 -4.70 -2.93 -14.11
CA ASP A 112 -4.17 -4.06 -13.33
C ASP A 112 -4.86 -4.18 -11.97
N ILE A 113 -5.13 -3.04 -11.31
CA ILE A 113 -5.72 -2.96 -9.97
C ILE A 113 -6.77 -1.85 -9.93
N LEU A 114 -7.88 -2.11 -9.22
CA LEU A 114 -8.90 -1.13 -8.88
C LEU A 114 -9.20 -1.18 -7.38
N GLY A 115 -8.84 -0.12 -6.66
CA GLY A 115 -9.09 0.07 -5.23
C GLY A 115 -10.33 0.93 -4.96
N GLY A 116 -10.82 0.88 -3.71
CA GLY A 116 -11.97 1.66 -3.26
C GLY A 116 -13.20 0.82 -2.89
N PHE A 117 -13.13 -0.52 -2.97
CA PHE A 117 -14.13 -1.36 -2.30
C PHE A 117 -13.89 -1.31 -0.79
N SER A 118 -14.17 -0.13 -0.20
CA SER A 118 -13.64 0.28 1.10
C SER A 118 -14.71 0.88 2.02
N ALA A 119 -14.45 0.77 3.34
CA ALA A 119 -15.24 1.38 4.40
C ALA A 119 -14.34 2.19 5.36
N LEU A 120 -14.82 3.35 5.82
CA LEU A 120 -14.12 4.24 6.76
C LEU A 120 -14.88 4.24 8.09
N VAL A 121 -14.42 3.44 9.06
CA VAL A 121 -15.16 3.14 10.30
C VAL A 121 -14.44 3.61 11.57
N ASP A 122 -13.42 4.44 11.47
CA ASP A 122 -12.67 4.98 12.61
C ASP A 122 -13.55 5.82 13.56
N ARG A 123 -14.56 6.49 13.05
CA ARG A 123 -15.49 7.31 13.84
C ARG A 123 -16.77 6.59 14.23
N GLY A 124 -17.10 5.50 13.57
CA GLY A 124 -18.29 4.69 13.78
C GLY A 124 -18.58 3.88 12.52
N MET A 125 -19.44 2.90 12.64
CA MET A 125 -19.78 1.97 11.56
C MET A 125 -21.26 2.09 11.24
N SER A 126 -21.59 2.55 10.03
CA SER A 126 -22.95 2.59 9.50
C SER A 126 -23.44 1.21 9.05
N ALA A 127 -24.72 1.10 8.73
CA ALA A 127 -25.25 -0.14 8.14
C ALA A 127 -24.59 -0.46 6.80
N SER A 128 -24.30 0.55 5.98
CA SER A 128 -23.60 0.39 4.69
C SER A 128 -22.17 -0.13 4.86
N ASP A 129 -21.44 0.44 5.84
CA ASP A 129 -20.08 -0.03 6.15
C ASP A 129 -20.09 -1.52 6.55
N LYS A 130 -21.06 -1.91 7.40
CA LYS A 130 -21.19 -3.30 7.82
C LYS A 130 -21.49 -4.23 6.65
N ILE A 131 -22.41 -3.87 5.76
CA ILE A 131 -22.74 -4.67 4.57
C ILE A 131 -21.50 -4.79 3.66
N LEU A 132 -20.74 -3.70 3.47
CA LEU A 132 -19.52 -3.76 2.67
C LEU A 132 -18.49 -4.70 3.31
N ILE A 133 -18.22 -4.56 4.61
CA ILE A 133 -17.25 -5.39 5.34
C ILE A 133 -17.64 -6.86 5.28
N ASP A 134 -18.90 -7.18 5.53
CA ASP A 134 -19.42 -8.56 5.43
C ASP A 134 -19.34 -9.11 3.98
N SER A 135 -19.29 -8.25 2.96
CA SER A 135 -19.15 -8.64 1.55
C SER A 135 -17.71 -8.87 1.10
N ILE A 136 -16.70 -8.42 1.86
CA ILE A 136 -15.28 -8.49 1.47
C ILE A 136 -14.83 -9.90 1.10
N PRO A 137 -15.08 -10.94 1.90
CA PRO A 137 -14.56 -12.27 1.60
C PRO A 137 -15.02 -12.80 0.25
N GLU A 138 -16.31 -12.74 -0.07
CA GLU A 138 -16.84 -13.19 -1.36
C GLU A 138 -16.41 -12.25 -2.50
N ALA A 139 -16.38 -10.93 -2.28
CA ALA A 139 -15.94 -9.97 -3.28
C ALA A 139 -14.51 -10.25 -3.74
N LEU A 140 -13.57 -10.45 -2.79
CA LEU A 140 -12.17 -10.71 -3.10
C LEU A 140 -11.91 -12.12 -3.63
N ALA A 141 -12.71 -13.11 -3.25
CA ALA A 141 -12.63 -14.47 -3.78
C ALA A 141 -13.14 -14.55 -5.24
N THR A 142 -14.10 -13.68 -5.63
CA THR A 142 -14.77 -13.75 -6.95
C THR A 142 -14.27 -12.69 -7.94
N THR A 143 -13.35 -11.81 -7.55
CA THR A 143 -12.76 -10.78 -8.42
C THR A 143 -11.25 -10.91 -8.47
N LYS A 144 -10.65 -10.49 -9.59
CA LYS A 144 -9.20 -10.57 -9.82
C LYS A 144 -8.48 -9.28 -9.41
N SER A 145 -8.96 -8.15 -9.89
CA SER A 145 -8.28 -6.85 -9.81
C SER A 145 -8.79 -5.95 -8.68
N ILE A 146 -9.88 -6.33 -8.01
CA ILE A 146 -10.50 -5.49 -7.00
C ILE A 146 -9.75 -5.65 -5.68
N CYS A 147 -9.39 -4.49 -5.10
CA CYS A 147 -8.78 -4.39 -3.77
C CYS A 147 -9.70 -3.67 -2.81
N SER A 148 -9.63 -4.08 -1.56
CA SER A 148 -10.47 -3.59 -0.46
C SER A 148 -9.63 -3.04 0.68
N SER A 149 -10.19 -2.08 1.41
CA SER A 149 -9.62 -1.62 2.67
C SER A 149 -10.69 -1.20 3.67
N VAL A 150 -10.33 -1.30 4.95
CA VAL A 150 -11.16 -0.83 6.06
C VAL A 150 -10.31 0.06 6.96
N SER A 151 -10.70 1.32 7.13
CA SER A 151 -10.03 2.23 8.07
C SER A 151 -10.66 2.12 9.46
N VAL A 152 -9.95 1.48 10.39
CA VAL A 152 -10.48 1.22 11.75
C VAL A 152 -10.04 2.26 12.77
N GLY A 153 -9.07 3.10 12.46
CA GLY A 153 -8.49 4.02 13.42
C GLY A 153 -7.95 5.31 12.82
N SER A 154 -7.87 6.32 13.66
CA SER A 154 -7.16 7.56 13.35
C SER A 154 -6.69 8.26 14.63
N THR A 155 -5.65 9.11 14.49
CA THR A 155 -5.18 9.95 15.59
C THR A 155 -6.28 10.85 16.15
N LYS A 156 -7.24 11.27 15.30
CA LYS A 156 -8.36 12.14 15.71
C LYS A 156 -9.51 11.39 16.36
N ALA A 157 -9.74 10.14 15.96
CA ALA A 157 -10.91 9.39 16.39
C ALA A 157 -10.59 8.30 17.42
N GLY A 158 -9.36 7.83 17.51
CA GLY A 158 -9.00 6.63 18.26
C GLY A 158 -9.15 5.39 17.39
N ILE A 159 -9.28 4.21 18.01
CA ILE A 159 -9.40 2.93 17.32
C ILE A 159 -10.78 2.32 17.59
N ASN A 160 -11.48 1.93 16.56
CA ASN A 160 -12.76 1.23 16.63
C ASN A 160 -12.50 -0.28 16.84
N MET A 161 -12.50 -0.71 18.11
CA MET A 161 -12.21 -2.11 18.47
C MET A 161 -13.30 -3.09 18.04
N ASP A 162 -14.53 -2.63 17.82
CA ASP A 162 -15.60 -3.47 17.27
C ASP A 162 -15.31 -3.80 15.80
N ALA A 163 -14.84 -2.82 15.03
CA ALA A 163 -14.39 -3.02 13.65
C ALA A 163 -13.14 -3.92 13.59
N VAL A 164 -12.13 -3.67 14.43
CA VAL A 164 -10.92 -4.49 14.54
C VAL A 164 -11.28 -5.96 14.82
N LYS A 165 -12.22 -6.20 15.75
CA LYS A 165 -12.70 -7.55 16.05
C LYS A 165 -13.34 -8.21 14.82
N ILE A 166 -14.17 -7.50 14.09
CA ILE A 166 -14.81 -8.01 12.87
C ILE A 166 -13.75 -8.32 11.81
N MET A 167 -12.77 -7.42 11.60
CA MET A 167 -11.74 -7.59 10.59
C MET A 167 -10.89 -8.85 10.79
N GLY A 168 -10.59 -9.26 12.02
CA GLY A 168 -9.91 -10.53 12.26
C GLY A 168 -10.69 -11.74 11.72
N HIS A 169 -12.02 -11.74 11.81
CA HIS A 169 -12.87 -12.79 11.23
C HIS A 169 -12.92 -12.68 9.69
N ILE A 170 -13.07 -11.46 9.16
CA ILE A 170 -13.09 -11.19 7.70
C ILE A 170 -11.80 -11.66 7.03
N ILE A 171 -10.64 -11.35 7.61
CA ILE A 171 -9.33 -11.78 7.07
C ILE A 171 -9.25 -13.32 7.07
N LYS A 172 -9.67 -13.96 8.17
CA LYS A 172 -9.64 -15.42 8.26
C LYS A 172 -10.59 -16.09 7.26
N GLU A 173 -11.80 -15.57 7.09
CA GLU A 173 -12.77 -16.04 6.12
C GLU A 173 -12.26 -15.83 4.68
N THR A 174 -11.69 -14.67 4.38
CA THR A 174 -11.07 -14.39 3.08
C THR A 174 -9.96 -15.38 2.75
N ALA A 175 -9.10 -15.69 3.73
CA ALA A 175 -8.05 -16.69 3.58
C ALA A 175 -8.62 -18.08 3.27
N GLU A 176 -9.66 -18.51 3.99
CA GLU A 176 -10.29 -19.82 3.79
C GLU A 176 -10.98 -19.91 2.41
N LEU A 177 -11.71 -18.88 1.98
CA LEU A 177 -12.35 -18.85 0.66
C LEU A 177 -11.35 -18.87 -0.50
N THR A 178 -10.12 -18.42 -0.27
CA THR A 178 -9.06 -18.36 -1.29
C THR A 178 -7.90 -19.31 -1.02
N LYS A 179 -8.09 -20.32 -0.16
CA LYS A 179 -7.05 -21.29 0.24
C LYS A 179 -6.40 -22.05 -0.90
N ASN A 180 -7.12 -22.32 -1.98
CA ASN A 180 -6.60 -22.99 -3.17
C ASN A 180 -5.67 -22.10 -4.02
N GLN A 181 -5.52 -20.84 -3.63
CA GLN A 181 -4.64 -19.83 -4.22
C GLN A 181 -3.75 -19.20 -3.13
N ASP A 182 -3.29 -20.01 -2.18
CA ASP A 182 -2.44 -19.57 -1.05
C ASP A 182 -2.98 -18.33 -0.31
N ALA A 183 -4.31 -18.26 -0.09
CA ALA A 183 -5.00 -17.13 0.53
C ALA A 183 -4.83 -15.79 -0.22
N TYR A 184 -4.72 -15.83 -1.55
CA TYR A 184 -4.48 -14.65 -2.41
C TYR A 184 -5.48 -13.50 -2.17
N GLY A 185 -6.71 -13.79 -1.76
CA GLY A 185 -7.69 -12.76 -1.40
C GLY A 185 -7.18 -11.78 -0.33
N CYS A 186 -6.40 -12.28 0.63
CA CYS A 186 -5.84 -11.46 1.70
C CYS A 186 -4.76 -10.48 1.20
N THR A 187 -4.07 -10.77 0.09
CA THR A 187 -3.10 -9.83 -0.51
C THR A 187 -3.77 -8.55 -1.04
N LYS A 188 -5.08 -8.60 -1.27
CA LYS A 188 -5.92 -7.51 -1.77
C LYS A 188 -6.73 -6.79 -0.70
N LEU A 189 -6.54 -7.15 0.58
CA LEU A 189 -7.25 -6.60 1.74
C LEU A 189 -6.28 -5.87 2.66
N VAL A 190 -6.58 -4.60 2.93
CA VAL A 190 -5.77 -3.76 3.81
C VAL A 190 -6.63 -3.21 4.94
N GLU A 191 -6.14 -3.31 6.17
CA GLU A 191 -6.67 -2.56 7.29
C GLU A 191 -5.81 -1.31 7.50
N PHE A 192 -6.45 -0.15 7.72
CA PHE A 192 -5.76 1.13 7.87
C PHE A 192 -6.02 1.80 9.21
N CYS A 193 -5.00 2.51 9.70
CA CYS A 193 -5.12 3.64 10.61
C CYS A 193 -4.52 4.88 9.93
N ASN A 194 -5.20 6.04 10.04
CA ASN A 194 -4.82 7.29 9.36
C ASN A 194 -4.57 7.12 7.84
N PRO A 195 -5.48 6.53 7.05
CA PRO A 195 -5.25 6.39 5.62
C PRO A 195 -5.11 7.74 4.94
N VAL A 196 -4.23 7.83 3.94
CA VAL A 196 -4.17 8.98 3.04
C VAL A 196 -5.14 8.78 1.88
N GLU A 197 -5.73 9.87 1.41
CA GLU A 197 -6.80 9.86 0.40
C GLU A 197 -6.27 9.87 -1.05
N ASP A 198 -4.97 10.09 -1.22
CA ASP A 198 -4.26 10.25 -2.50
C ASP A 198 -3.21 9.15 -2.76
N ASN A 199 -3.35 8.01 -2.10
CA ASN A 199 -2.39 6.91 -2.17
C ASN A 199 -2.44 6.15 -3.52
N PRO A 200 -1.38 6.20 -4.36
CA PRO A 200 -1.37 5.47 -5.63
C PRO A 200 -0.80 4.05 -5.54
N PHE A 201 -0.15 3.70 -4.44
CA PHE A 201 0.69 2.51 -4.32
C PHE A 201 -0.01 1.31 -3.71
N MET A 202 -0.69 1.53 -2.59
CA MET A 202 -1.17 0.44 -1.76
C MET A 202 -2.34 -0.30 -2.42
N ALA A 203 -2.38 -1.61 -2.32
CA ALA A 203 -3.60 -2.34 -2.54
C ALA A 203 -4.69 -1.81 -1.58
N GLY A 204 -5.92 -1.65 -2.03
CA GLY A 204 -6.97 -1.05 -1.20
C GLY A 204 -6.91 0.48 -1.07
N ALA A 205 -6.04 1.16 -1.80
CA ALA A 205 -6.11 2.61 -1.97
C ALA A 205 -7.50 3.06 -2.42
N PHE A 206 -7.92 4.24 -2.02
CA PHE A 206 -9.20 4.82 -2.43
C PHE A 206 -9.03 6.29 -2.80
N HIS A 207 -9.97 6.82 -3.55
CA HIS A 207 -10.05 8.23 -3.88
C HIS A 207 -10.89 8.96 -2.83
N GLY A 208 -10.27 9.88 -2.10
CA GLY A 208 -10.92 10.59 -1.00
C GLY A 208 -12.02 11.54 -1.47
N ILE A 209 -12.98 11.80 -0.58
CA ILE A 209 -14.09 12.70 -0.88
C ILE A 209 -13.68 14.17 -0.94
N THR A 210 -12.49 14.50 -0.42
CA THR A 210 -11.93 15.87 -0.47
C THR A 210 -11.10 16.09 -1.73
N GLN A 211 -10.86 15.05 -2.52
CA GLN A 211 -10.19 15.12 -3.80
C GLN A 211 -11.14 15.61 -4.90
N GLY A 212 -10.57 16.04 -6.03
CA GLY A 212 -11.35 16.45 -7.20
C GLY A 212 -12.09 15.29 -7.86
N ASP A 213 -12.88 15.59 -8.90
CA ASP A 213 -13.64 14.58 -9.65
C ASP A 213 -12.76 13.52 -10.30
N ILE A 214 -11.52 13.89 -10.63
CA ILE A 214 -10.49 13.02 -11.23
C ILE A 214 -9.12 13.58 -10.86
N ALA A 215 -8.14 12.71 -10.66
CA ALA A 215 -6.75 13.10 -10.45
C ALA A 215 -5.81 12.01 -10.96
N ILE A 216 -4.60 12.41 -11.41
CA ILE A 216 -3.53 11.48 -11.78
C ILE A 216 -2.48 11.49 -10.69
N HIS A 217 -2.19 10.32 -10.14
CA HIS A 217 -1.14 10.09 -9.16
C HIS A 217 -0.10 9.14 -9.73
N VAL A 218 1.17 9.40 -9.48
CA VAL A 218 2.26 8.52 -9.95
C VAL A 218 3.07 8.02 -8.77
N GLY A 219 3.28 6.72 -8.74
CA GLY A 219 4.16 6.08 -7.78
C GLY A 219 5.48 5.68 -8.43
N VAL A 220 6.60 6.10 -7.85
CA VAL A 220 7.96 5.74 -8.28
C VAL A 220 8.67 4.96 -7.19
N SER A 221 9.53 4.03 -7.60
CA SER A 221 10.28 3.19 -6.68
C SER A 221 11.70 2.96 -7.20
N GLY A 222 12.62 2.68 -6.30
CA GLY A 222 14.00 2.42 -6.66
C GLY A 222 14.89 2.07 -5.47
N PRO A 223 14.55 1.03 -4.65
CA PRO A 223 15.46 0.55 -3.60
C PRO A 223 16.83 0.20 -4.14
N GLY A 224 16.90 -0.44 -5.32
CA GLY A 224 18.16 -0.78 -5.97
C GLY A 224 19.03 0.43 -6.33
N VAL A 225 18.41 1.55 -6.73
CA VAL A 225 19.14 2.80 -7.00
C VAL A 225 19.76 3.35 -5.72
N VAL A 226 19.00 3.37 -4.63
CA VAL A 226 19.47 3.84 -3.32
C VAL A 226 20.59 2.93 -2.80
N LYS A 227 20.43 1.60 -2.89
CA LYS A 227 21.46 0.64 -2.50
C LYS A 227 22.77 0.92 -3.23
N ARG A 228 22.72 1.04 -4.56
CA ARG A 228 23.91 1.30 -5.38
C ARG A 228 24.62 2.58 -4.99
N ALA A 229 23.85 3.66 -4.75
CA ALA A 229 24.42 4.90 -4.30
C ALA A 229 25.12 4.80 -2.93
N LEU A 230 24.63 3.92 -2.05
CA LEU A 230 25.26 3.67 -0.74
C LEU A 230 26.52 2.82 -0.85
N GLU A 231 26.61 1.89 -1.80
CA GLU A 231 27.83 1.13 -2.09
C GLU A 231 29.03 2.04 -2.39
N GLU A 232 28.78 3.18 -3.06
CA GLU A 232 29.81 4.17 -3.40
C GLU A 232 30.35 4.95 -2.19
N VAL A 233 29.58 4.99 -1.09
CA VAL A 233 29.94 5.69 0.16
C VAL A 233 30.08 4.73 1.34
N LYS A 234 30.40 3.48 1.09
CA LYS A 234 30.54 2.43 2.11
C LYS A 234 31.52 2.85 3.22
N GLY A 235 31.08 2.71 4.47
CA GLY A 235 31.86 3.09 5.65
C GLY A 235 31.91 4.60 5.94
N ALA A 236 31.23 5.43 5.16
CA ALA A 236 31.17 6.87 5.40
C ALA A 236 30.29 7.18 6.65
N PRO A 237 30.48 8.33 7.29
CA PRO A 237 29.61 8.80 8.38
C PRO A 237 28.16 8.94 7.97
N PHE A 238 27.21 8.81 8.92
CA PHE A 238 25.77 8.84 8.63
C PHE A 238 25.27 10.13 7.99
N GLU A 239 25.94 11.26 8.18
CA GLU A 239 25.62 12.51 7.49
C GLU A 239 25.85 12.40 5.97
N VAL A 240 26.88 11.67 5.56
CA VAL A 240 27.16 11.38 4.14
C VAL A 240 26.12 10.40 3.59
N VAL A 241 25.82 9.35 4.33
CA VAL A 241 24.77 8.37 3.99
C VAL A 241 23.42 9.07 3.79
N ALA A 242 22.99 9.91 4.74
CA ALA A 242 21.73 10.66 4.67
C ALA A 242 21.70 11.60 3.46
N LYS A 243 22.81 12.31 3.17
CA LYS A 243 22.92 13.19 2.01
C LYS A 243 22.82 12.40 0.70
N THR A 244 23.47 11.25 0.61
CA THR A 244 23.42 10.37 -0.57
C THR A 244 22.01 9.89 -0.83
N ILE A 245 21.33 9.35 0.18
CA ILE A 245 19.92 8.90 0.07
C ILE A 245 19.02 10.05 -0.39
N LYS A 246 19.16 11.23 0.25
CA LYS A 246 18.35 12.41 -0.09
C LYS A 246 18.54 12.84 -1.54
N ASN A 247 19.76 12.88 -2.04
CA ASN A 247 20.06 13.27 -3.43
C ASN A 247 19.51 12.23 -4.43
N THR A 248 19.64 10.95 -4.13
CA THR A 248 19.09 9.86 -4.95
C THR A 248 17.56 9.93 -4.98
N ALA A 249 16.92 10.11 -3.83
CA ALA A 249 15.48 10.30 -3.74
C ALA A 249 14.97 11.51 -4.53
N PHE A 250 15.71 12.61 -4.50
CA PHE A 250 15.43 13.79 -5.33
C PHE A 250 15.37 13.44 -6.82
N MET A 251 16.37 12.74 -7.34
CA MET A 251 16.43 12.36 -8.76
C MET A 251 15.28 11.42 -9.15
N ILE A 252 14.99 10.41 -8.32
CA ILE A 252 13.89 9.47 -8.55
C ILE A 252 12.54 10.23 -8.60
N THR A 253 12.31 11.14 -7.67
CA THR A 253 11.06 11.92 -7.61
C THR A 253 10.89 12.83 -8.84
N ARG A 254 11.97 13.45 -9.32
CA ARG A 254 11.93 14.29 -10.54
C ARG A 254 11.46 13.51 -11.76
N LEU A 255 11.87 12.25 -11.89
CA LEU A 255 11.37 11.38 -12.95
C LEU A 255 9.87 11.10 -12.78
N GLY A 256 9.44 10.79 -11.56
CA GLY A 256 8.02 10.56 -11.26
C GLY A 256 7.16 11.77 -11.63
N GLN A 257 7.64 12.98 -11.33
CA GLN A 257 6.95 14.21 -11.70
C GLN A 257 6.85 14.38 -13.23
N LEU A 258 7.91 14.12 -13.97
CA LEU A 258 7.89 14.18 -15.42
C LEU A 258 6.82 13.28 -16.03
N VAL A 259 6.75 12.03 -15.55
CA VAL A 259 5.72 11.07 -15.98
C VAL A 259 4.33 11.52 -15.58
N ALA A 260 4.16 12.06 -14.36
CA ALA A 260 2.89 12.54 -13.87
C ALA A 260 2.33 13.72 -14.65
N GLU A 261 3.20 14.70 -14.98
CA GLU A 261 2.84 15.86 -15.81
C GLU A 261 2.43 15.42 -17.23
N ALA A 262 3.21 14.54 -17.86
CA ALA A 262 2.87 13.99 -19.17
C ALA A 262 1.55 13.19 -19.17
N ALA A 263 1.31 12.40 -18.14
CA ALA A 263 0.05 11.64 -18.01
C ALA A 263 -1.13 12.58 -17.77
N SER A 264 -0.97 13.58 -16.91
CA SER A 264 -1.99 14.61 -16.63
C SER A 264 -2.39 15.37 -17.89
N GLU A 265 -1.44 15.86 -18.67
CA GLU A 265 -1.66 16.60 -19.91
C GLU A 265 -2.40 15.74 -20.95
N ARG A 266 -1.91 14.52 -21.20
CA ARG A 266 -2.46 13.62 -22.23
C ARG A 266 -3.84 13.04 -21.89
N LEU A 267 -4.11 12.87 -20.59
CA LEU A 267 -5.40 12.38 -20.10
C LEU A 267 -6.41 13.51 -19.83
N GLY A 268 -5.98 14.77 -19.88
CA GLY A 268 -6.83 15.91 -19.55
C GLY A 268 -7.36 15.88 -18.11
N ALA A 269 -6.57 15.31 -17.19
CA ALA A 269 -6.93 15.15 -15.79
C ALA A 269 -5.89 15.84 -14.89
N PRO A 270 -6.31 16.53 -13.80
CA PRO A 270 -5.38 17.24 -12.92
C PRO A 270 -4.27 16.33 -12.38
N PHE A 271 -3.05 16.85 -12.34
CA PHE A 271 -1.96 16.22 -11.61
C PHE A 271 -2.21 16.32 -10.10
N GLY A 272 -2.23 15.18 -9.43
CA GLY A 272 -2.39 15.06 -7.97
C GLY A 272 -1.04 15.06 -7.29
N ILE A 273 -0.44 13.86 -7.09
CA ILE A 273 0.83 13.72 -6.38
C ILE A 273 1.80 12.74 -7.06
N VAL A 274 3.08 12.92 -6.73
CA VAL A 274 4.10 11.87 -6.86
C VAL A 274 4.31 11.24 -5.49
N ASP A 275 4.21 9.92 -5.45
CA ASP A 275 4.58 9.10 -4.29
C ASP A 275 5.94 8.45 -4.55
N LEU A 276 6.96 8.87 -3.81
CA LEU A 276 8.24 8.19 -3.78
C LEU A 276 8.24 7.17 -2.63
N SER A 277 7.82 5.97 -2.93
CA SER A 277 7.90 4.86 -1.99
C SER A 277 8.96 3.88 -2.43
N LEU A 278 9.98 3.66 -1.60
CA LEU A 278 10.92 2.56 -1.80
C LEU A 278 10.19 1.24 -1.55
N ALA A 279 9.40 0.84 -2.55
CA ALA A 279 8.61 -0.39 -2.55
C ALA A 279 9.42 -1.46 -3.31
N PRO A 280 9.99 -2.46 -2.62
CA PRO A 280 10.83 -3.46 -3.24
C PRO A 280 10.04 -4.42 -4.15
N THR A 281 10.77 -5.23 -4.89
CA THR A 281 10.27 -6.43 -5.54
C THR A 281 11.10 -7.64 -5.10
N ALA A 282 10.58 -8.86 -5.29
CA ALA A 282 11.34 -10.08 -5.03
C ALA A 282 12.51 -10.31 -6.03
N ALA A 283 12.82 -9.33 -6.86
CA ALA A 283 13.93 -9.38 -7.78
C ALA A 283 15.28 -9.09 -7.08
N ILE A 284 16.33 -9.80 -7.50
CA ILE A 284 17.68 -9.57 -6.97
C ILE A 284 18.08 -8.10 -7.19
N GLY A 285 18.55 -7.44 -6.12
CA GLY A 285 19.04 -6.07 -6.15
C GLY A 285 17.99 -5.00 -5.88
N ASP A 286 16.72 -5.36 -5.75
CA ASP A 286 15.61 -4.43 -5.45
C ASP A 286 15.03 -4.72 -4.06
N SER A 287 15.77 -4.41 -2.99
CA SER A 287 15.48 -4.77 -1.61
C SER A 287 15.74 -3.62 -0.65
N VAL A 288 14.77 -3.28 0.18
CA VAL A 288 14.94 -2.33 1.28
C VAL A 288 15.78 -2.93 2.40
N ALA A 289 15.63 -4.23 2.69
CA ALA A 289 16.51 -4.90 3.65
C ALA A 289 17.99 -4.77 3.25
N ALA A 290 18.30 -4.96 1.96
CA ALA A 290 19.65 -4.79 1.45
C ALA A 290 20.16 -3.33 1.56
N VAL A 291 19.29 -2.33 1.42
CA VAL A 291 19.65 -0.92 1.69
C VAL A 291 20.04 -0.73 3.15
N LEU A 292 19.31 -1.35 4.09
CA LEU A 292 19.60 -1.27 5.53
C LEU A 292 20.90 -1.99 5.89
N GLU A 293 21.16 -3.14 5.27
CA GLU A 293 22.38 -3.91 5.44
C GLU A 293 23.61 -3.16 4.89
N GLU A 294 23.47 -2.42 3.77
CA GLU A 294 24.55 -1.57 3.24
C GLU A 294 24.94 -0.41 4.19
N MET A 295 24.04 -0.01 5.11
CA MET A 295 24.39 0.93 6.20
C MET A 295 25.25 0.31 7.30
N GLY A 296 25.61 -0.97 7.19
CA GLY A 296 26.51 -1.67 8.12
C GLY A 296 25.82 -2.67 9.06
N LEU A 297 24.56 -3.04 8.80
CA LEU A 297 23.90 -4.12 9.51
C LEU A 297 24.30 -5.48 8.91
N GLU A 298 24.61 -6.45 9.75
CA GLU A 298 24.92 -7.82 9.32
C GLU A 298 23.70 -8.50 8.70
N SER A 299 22.52 -8.22 9.25
CA SER A 299 21.24 -8.70 8.72
C SER A 299 20.13 -7.73 9.12
N CYS A 300 19.19 -7.53 8.21
CA CYS A 300 17.93 -6.85 8.56
C CYS A 300 17.24 -7.59 9.71
N GLY A 301 16.73 -6.83 10.71
CA GLY A 301 16.19 -7.37 11.96
C GLY A 301 17.16 -7.27 13.16
N ALA A 302 18.47 -7.19 12.93
CA ALA A 302 19.47 -7.00 13.98
C ALA A 302 19.22 -5.69 14.76
N PRO A 303 19.74 -5.56 16.01
CA PRO A 303 19.78 -4.29 16.71
C PRO A 303 20.39 -3.20 15.83
N GLY A 304 19.75 -2.02 15.77
CA GLY A 304 20.12 -0.94 14.84
C GLY A 304 19.21 -0.82 13.62
N THR A 305 18.49 -1.86 13.20
CA THR A 305 17.61 -1.85 12.01
C THR A 305 16.55 -0.73 12.07
N THR A 306 15.89 -0.55 13.21
CA THR A 306 14.88 0.51 13.37
C THR A 306 15.49 1.91 13.23
N ALA A 307 16.71 2.13 13.74
CA ALA A 307 17.43 3.40 13.61
C ALA A 307 17.85 3.65 12.14
N ALA A 308 18.38 2.64 11.46
CA ALA A 308 18.73 2.72 10.04
C ALA A 308 17.50 3.00 9.16
N LEU A 309 16.36 2.34 9.45
CA LEU A 309 15.11 2.58 8.75
C LEU A 309 14.56 4.00 8.99
N ALA A 310 14.69 4.53 10.21
CA ALA A 310 14.32 5.91 10.51
C ALA A 310 15.13 6.92 9.68
N LEU A 311 16.45 6.71 9.59
CA LEU A 311 17.35 7.51 8.75
C LEU A 311 16.95 7.42 7.28
N LEU A 312 16.72 6.21 6.77
CA LEU A 312 16.31 5.97 5.39
C LEU A 312 15.01 6.71 5.08
N ASN A 313 13.97 6.49 5.88
CA ASN A 313 12.64 7.04 5.67
C ASN A 313 12.64 8.58 5.68
N ASP A 314 13.32 9.20 6.65
CA ASP A 314 13.46 10.65 6.76
C ASP A 314 14.21 11.25 5.56
N SER A 315 15.32 10.62 5.16
CA SER A 315 16.14 11.08 4.04
C SER A 315 15.40 10.99 2.70
N VAL A 316 14.64 9.91 2.49
CA VAL A 316 13.78 9.74 1.30
C VAL A 316 12.72 10.84 1.23
N LYS A 317 12.01 11.10 2.32
CA LYS A 317 10.99 12.15 2.39
C LYS A 317 11.57 13.53 2.12
N LYS A 318 12.73 13.85 2.70
CA LYS A 318 13.43 15.12 2.44
C LYS A 318 13.84 15.29 0.98
N GLY A 319 14.31 14.22 0.34
CA GLY A 319 14.65 14.23 -1.08
C GLY A 319 13.41 14.46 -1.97
N GLY A 320 12.33 13.78 -1.69
CA GLY A 320 11.06 13.95 -2.39
C GLY A 320 10.53 15.38 -2.30
N LEU A 321 10.42 15.94 -1.10
CA LEU A 321 9.95 17.32 -0.88
C LEU A 321 10.81 18.38 -1.56
N MET A 322 12.09 18.14 -1.76
CA MET A 322 12.97 19.05 -2.51
C MET A 322 12.75 18.96 -4.03
N ALA A 323 12.25 17.84 -4.52
CA ALA A 323 12.11 17.57 -5.95
C ALA A 323 10.78 18.06 -6.52
N SER A 324 9.71 18.04 -5.73
CA SER A 324 8.35 18.38 -6.16
C SER A 324 7.56 19.03 -5.03
N SER A 325 6.72 19.99 -5.38
CA SER A 325 5.73 20.57 -4.47
C SER A 325 4.49 19.67 -4.30
N SER A 326 4.36 18.63 -5.10
CA SER A 326 3.22 17.71 -5.14
C SER A 326 3.63 16.31 -4.70
N VAL A 327 4.38 16.19 -3.60
CA VAL A 327 4.71 14.93 -2.97
C VAL A 327 3.61 14.55 -1.98
N GLY A 328 3.14 13.32 -2.04
CA GLY A 328 2.06 12.84 -1.18
C GLY A 328 2.07 11.32 -1.05
N GLY A 329 0.90 10.75 -0.81
CA GLY A 329 0.73 9.31 -0.64
C GLY A 329 1.44 8.78 0.60
N LEU A 330 2.11 7.66 0.43
CA LEU A 330 2.86 6.95 1.47
C LEU A 330 4.37 7.11 1.36
N SER A 331 4.84 8.17 0.67
CA SER A 331 6.28 8.42 0.40
C SER A 331 7.20 8.03 1.55
N GLY A 332 8.23 7.25 1.25
CA GLY A 332 9.21 6.76 2.22
C GLY A 332 9.66 5.33 1.96
N ALA A 333 10.00 4.58 3.01
CA ALA A 333 10.46 3.20 2.90
C ALA A 333 9.36 2.22 3.29
N PHE A 334 9.03 1.29 2.37
CA PHE A 334 8.14 0.15 2.60
C PHE A 334 8.94 -1.05 3.10
N ILE A 335 8.29 -1.90 3.89
CA ILE A 335 8.90 -3.11 4.44
C ILE A 335 8.00 -4.35 4.21
N PRO A 336 7.49 -4.60 3.00
CA PRO A 336 6.68 -5.79 2.72
C PRO A 336 7.57 -7.03 2.77
N VAL A 337 7.13 -8.08 3.45
CA VAL A 337 7.97 -9.28 3.57
C VAL A 337 7.98 -10.07 2.27
N SER A 338 6.84 -10.29 1.61
CA SER A 338 6.80 -11.17 0.42
C SER A 338 7.38 -10.53 -0.85
N GLU A 339 7.48 -9.22 -0.87
CA GLU A 339 7.94 -8.46 -2.04
C GLU A 339 9.43 -8.06 -1.93
N ASP A 340 10.12 -8.44 -0.85
CA ASP A 340 11.53 -8.08 -0.58
C ASP A 340 12.36 -9.32 -0.29
N LEU A 341 13.27 -9.67 -1.21
CA LEU A 341 14.12 -10.85 -1.07
C LEU A 341 14.95 -10.83 0.22
N GLY A 342 15.48 -9.68 0.61
CA GLY A 342 16.27 -9.54 1.83
C GLY A 342 15.40 -9.69 3.11
N MET A 343 14.14 -9.21 3.10
CA MET A 343 13.21 -9.46 4.21
C MET A 343 12.85 -10.94 4.31
N ILE A 344 12.57 -11.60 3.18
CA ILE A 344 12.33 -13.04 3.12
C ILE A 344 13.49 -13.81 3.77
N GLU A 345 14.72 -13.54 3.32
CA GLU A 345 15.91 -14.17 3.85
C GLU A 345 16.16 -13.87 5.34
N ALA A 346 15.87 -12.64 5.79
CA ALA A 346 16.00 -12.25 7.18
C ALA A 346 15.02 -13.03 8.09
N VAL A 347 13.79 -13.24 7.64
CA VAL A 347 12.82 -14.10 8.34
C VAL A 347 13.32 -15.55 8.38
N GLN A 348 13.77 -16.10 7.25
CA GLN A 348 14.27 -17.48 7.17
C GLN A 348 15.50 -17.74 8.05
N ARG A 349 16.36 -16.74 8.18
CA ARG A 349 17.54 -16.78 9.09
C ARG A 349 17.18 -16.56 10.56
N GLY A 350 15.93 -16.16 10.87
CA GLY A 350 15.48 -15.88 12.22
C GLY A 350 15.97 -14.53 12.78
N SER A 351 16.52 -13.65 11.95
CA SER A 351 16.91 -12.29 12.37
C SER A 351 15.74 -11.31 12.39
N LEU A 352 14.65 -11.59 11.66
CA LEU A 352 13.46 -10.75 11.56
C LEU A 352 12.24 -11.52 12.06
N SER A 353 11.63 -11.04 13.15
CA SER A 353 10.38 -11.56 13.73
C SER A 353 9.22 -10.59 13.52
N LEU A 354 8.00 -11.03 13.83
CA LEU A 354 6.81 -10.18 13.76
C LEU A 354 6.94 -8.96 14.69
N GLU A 355 7.38 -9.16 15.93
CA GLU A 355 7.57 -8.08 16.92
C GLU A 355 8.66 -7.08 16.47
N LYS A 356 9.67 -7.57 15.75
CA LYS A 356 10.68 -6.68 15.17
C LYS A 356 10.11 -5.85 14.02
N LEU A 357 9.28 -6.46 13.18
CA LEU A 357 8.55 -5.73 12.13
C LEU A 357 7.63 -4.67 12.73
N GLU A 358 6.85 -4.99 13.76
CA GLU A 358 6.02 -4.01 14.49
C GLU A 358 6.85 -2.83 15.02
N ALA A 359 8.02 -3.09 15.63
CA ALA A 359 8.92 -2.02 16.04
C ALA A 359 9.43 -1.17 14.86
N MET A 360 9.66 -1.77 13.71
CA MET A 360 10.08 -1.07 12.48
C MET A 360 8.94 -0.23 11.89
N THR A 361 7.69 -0.64 12.06
CA THR A 361 6.53 0.13 11.57
C THR A 361 6.33 1.47 12.28
N CYS A 362 6.92 1.65 13.45
CA CYS A 362 6.96 2.97 14.11
C CYS A 362 7.65 4.03 13.25
N VAL A 363 8.58 3.65 12.39
CA VAL A 363 9.45 4.57 11.62
C VAL A 363 9.42 4.35 10.11
N CYS A 364 8.76 3.31 9.60
CA CYS A 364 8.54 3.12 8.17
C CYS A 364 7.42 4.04 7.64
N SER A 365 7.15 4.00 6.35
CA SER A 365 6.10 4.83 5.73
C SER A 365 4.73 4.14 5.69
N VAL A 366 4.63 2.84 5.87
CA VAL A 366 3.37 2.09 5.72
C VAL A 366 2.96 1.37 7.01
N GLY A 367 3.48 0.18 7.27
CA GLY A 367 3.03 -0.69 8.36
C GLY A 367 3.46 -2.13 8.15
N LEU A 368 2.73 -3.07 8.75
CA LEU A 368 2.91 -4.50 8.53
C LEU A 368 2.35 -4.89 7.15
N ASP A 369 3.23 -5.15 6.22
CA ASP A 369 2.82 -5.37 4.84
C ASP A 369 3.20 -6.75 4.32
N MET A 370 2.23 -7.46 3.72
CA MET A 370 2.42 -8.77 3.11
C MET A 370 3.01 -9.82 4.07
N ILE A 371 2.44 -9.92 5.26
CA ILE A 371 2.88 -10.81 6.32
C ILE A 371 2.11 -12.12 6.27
N ALA A 372 2.77 -13.21 5.86
CA ALA A 372 2.21 -14.55 5.95
C ALA A 372 2.30 -15.09 7.39
N VAL A 373 1.19 -15.55 7.93
CA VAL A 373 1.07 -16.10 9.29
C VAL A 373 0.46 -17.50 9.25
N PRO A 374 0.59 -18.33 10.32
CA PRO A 374 0.05 -19.67 10.33
C PRO A 374 -1.45 -19.71 10.02
N GLY A 375 -1.90 -20.68 9.22
CA GLY A 375 -3.30 -20.79 8.81
C GLY A 375 -4.28 -21.12 9.93
N ASP A 376 -3.79 -21.69 11.04
CA ASP A 376 -4.56 -22.01 12.25
C ASP A 376 -4.63 -20.85 13.26
N ILE A 377 -4.04 -19.69 12.96
CA ILE A 377 -4.11 -18.48 13.79
C ILE A 377 -5.58 -18.14 14.13
N GLU A 378 -5.85 -17.78 15.39
CA GLU A 378 -7.19 -17.37 15.81
C GLU A 378 -7.55 -15.98 15.28
N ALA A 379 -8.82 -15.75 14.94
CA ALA A 379 -9.31 -14.44 14.51
C ALA A 379 -9.03 -13.34 15.55
N SER A 380 -9.11 -13.66 16.84
CA SER A 380 -8.78 -12.75 17.93
C SER A 380 -7.30 -12.36 17.98
N THR A 381 -6.38 -13.27 17.59
CA THR A 381 -4.96 -12.97 17.50
C THR A 381 -4.68 -12.05 16.29
N ILE A 382 -5.33 -12.31 15.15
CA ILE A 382 -5.29 -11.39 14.00
C ILE A 382 -5.77 -10.00 14.44
N SER A 383 -6.94 -9.93 15.09
CA SER A 383 -7.48 -8.67 15.61
C SER A 383 -6.52 -7.94 16.56
N ALA A 384 -5.76 -8.68 17.38
CA ALA A 384 -4.80 -8.07 18.29
C ALA A 384 -3.62 -7.44 17.55
N ILE A 385 -3.08 -8.12 16.53
CA ILE A 385 -2.03 -7.56 15.66
C ILE A 385 -2.53 -6.29 14.92
N LEU A 386 -3.78 -6.32 14.41
CA LEU A 386 -4.40 -5.14 13.80
C LEU A 386 -4.52 -3.98 14.80
N ALA A 387 -4.89 -4.26 16.06
CA ALA A 387 -5.00 -3.26 17.11
C ALA A 387 -3.64 -2.63 17.47
N ASP A 388 -2.59 -3.44 17.54
CA ASP A 388 -1.23 -2.98 17.85
C ASP A 388 -0.72 -2.06 16.73
N GLU A 389 -0.90 -2.45 15.48
CA GLU A 389 -0.49 -1.64 14.33
C GLU A 389 -1.31 -0.35 14.22
N ALA A 390 -2.63 -0.41 14.46
CA ALA A 390 -3.47 0.79 14.53
C ALA A 390 -3.04 1.72 15.69
N ALA A 391 -2.61 1.18 16.83
CA ALA A 391 -2.10 1.98 17.96
C ALA A 391 -0.78 2.68 17.61
N ILE A 392 0.12 2.01 16.90
CA ILE A 392 1.36 2.61 16.39
C ILE A 392 1.03 3.79 15.47
N GLY A 393 0.11 3.62 14.52
CA GLY A 393 -0.34 4.68 13.61
C GLY A 393 -0.98 5.85 14.36
N MET A 394 -1.89 5.56 15.27
CA MET A 394 -2.63 6.55 16.04
C MET A 394 -1.70 7.42 16.90
N ILE A 395 -0.78 6.81 17.64
CA ILE A 395 0.11 7.54 18.55
C ILE A 395 1.17 8.35 17.81
N ASN A 396 1.71 7.81 16.73
CA ASN A 396 2.75 8.47 15.94
C ASN A 396 2.19 9.44 14.89
N ASN A 397 0.87 9.59 14.79
CA ASN A 397 0.20 10.41 13.77
C ASN A 397 0.71 10.12 12.36
N LYS A 398 0.82 8.84 12.03
CA LYS A 398 1.24 8.34 10.73
C LYS A 398 0.24 7.34 10.18
N THR A 399 0.22 7.14 8.89
CA THR A 399 -0.52 6.02 8.30
C THR A 399 0.15 4.71 8.71
N THR A 400 -0.65 3.77 9.18
CA THR A 400 -0.29 2.35 9.21
C THR A 400 -1.30 1.56 8.39
N ALA A 401 -0.77 0.56 7.69
CA ALA A 401 -1.53 -0.37 6.86
C ALA A 401 -1.13 -1.79 7.24
N THR A 402 -2.11 -2.67 7.38
CA THR A 402 -1.86 -4.07 7.75
C THR A 402 -2.41 -4.99 6.67
N ARG A 403 -1.54 -5.79 6.03
CA ARG A 403 -1.88 -6.93 5.18
C ARG A 403 -1.39 -8.22 5.81
N LEU A 404 -2.26 -8.87 6.58
CA LEU A 404 -2.00 -10.20 7.16
C LEU A 404 -2.60 -11.27 6.27
N ILE A 405 -1.84 -12.33 6.04
CA ILE A 405 -2.22 -13.43 5.16
C ILE A 405 -2.13 -14.73 5.95
N PRO A 406 -3.21 -15.14 6.64
CA PRO A 406 -3.29 -16.47 7.21
C PRO A 406 -3.17 -17.50 6.09
N ALA A 407 -2.19 -18.40 6.15
CA ALA A 407 -1.91 -19.37 5.10
C ALA A 407 -2.49 -20.74 5.47
N PRO A 408 -3.70 -21.15 4.98
CA PRO A 408 -4.37 -22.37 5.40
C PRO A 408 -3.50 -23.61 5.17
N GLY A 409 -3.34 -24.43 6.21
CA GLY A 409 -2.54 -25.65 6.17
C GLY A 409 -1.02 -25.44 6.29
N LYS A 410 -0.55 -24.21 6.37
CA LYS A 410 0.88 -23.87 6.51
C LYS A 410 1.25 -23.56 7.96
N LYS A 411 2.52 -23.80 8.30
CA LYS A 411 3.12 -23.59 9.62
C LYS A 411 4.29 -22.63 9.53
N PRO A 412 4.81 -22.10 10.66
CA PRO A 412 6.01 -21.27 10.65
C PRO A 412 7.17 -21.92 9.89
N GLY A 413 7.79 -21.17 8.98
CA GLY A 413 8.87 -21.61 8.11
C GLY A 413 8.42 -22.17 6.75
N ASP A 414 7.14 -22.56 6.58
CA ASP A 414 6.61 -22.95 5.27
C ASP A 414 6.59 -21.73 4.33
N MET A 415 6.67 -22.00 3.02
CA MET A 415 6.60 -20.95 2.00
C MET A 415 5.19 -20.86 1.41
N VAL A 416 4.75 -19.64 1.12
CA VAL A 416 3.56 -19.32 0.34
C VAL A 416 3.97 -18.53 -0.90
N ASN A 417 3.26 -18.73 -2.01
CA ASN A 417 3.59 -18.06 -3.28
C ASN A 417 2.34 -17.37 -3.85
N PHE A 418 2.37 -16.05 -3.84
CA PHE A 418 1.27 -15.21 -4.35
C PHE A 418 1.43 -14.89 -5.84
N GLY A 419 2.63 -15.11 -6.39
CA GLY A 419 2.95 -14.84 -7.80
C GLY A 419 3.04 -13.36 -8.18
N GLY A 420 3.57 -13.10 -9.38
CA GLY A 420 3.68 -11.75 -9.94
C GLY A 420 4.38 -10.76 -9.01
N LEU A 421 3.79 -9.58 -8.87
CA LEU A 421 4.32 -8.51 -8.00
C LEU A 421 4.13 -8.78 -6.50
N MET A 422 3.22 -9.67 -6.12
CA MET A 422 2.95 -10.00 -4.72
C MET A 422 4.01 -10.94 -4.12
N GLY A 423 4.86 -11.53 -4.96
CA GLY A 423 6.01 -12.31 -4.57
C GLY A 423 5.69 -13.61 -3.82
N TYR A 424 6.52 -13.94 -2.85
CA TYR A 424 6.40 -15.15 -2.01
C TYR A 424 6.92 -14.85 -0.59
N ALA A 425 6.41 -15.54 0.41
CA ALA A 425 6.81 -15.27 1.80
C ALA A 425 6.99 -16.54 2.62
N PRO A 426 7.94 -16.57 3.57
CA PRO A 426 7.91 -17.51 4.65
C PRO A 426 6.77 -17.17 5.61
N VAL A 427 6.10 -18.18 6.15
CA VAL A 427 5.14 -18.03 7.24
C VAL A 427 5.90 -17.68 8.51
N ILE A 428 5.61 -16.52 9.09
CA ILE A 428 6.25 -16.00 10.31
C ILE A 428 5.57 -16.62 11.53
N ASP A 429 6.36 -16.99 12.55
CA ASP A 429 5.82 -17.45 13.83
C ASP A 429 5.11 -16.30 14.55
N VAL A 430 4.02 -16.60 15.23
CA VAL A 430 3.21 -15.64 15.99
C VAL A 430 3.19 -16.05 17.45
N ASN A 431 3.24 -15.07 18.34
CA ASN A 431 3.18 -15.27 19.77
C ASN A 431 1.95 -16.12 20.15
N LYS A 432 2.18 -17.15 20.98
CA LYS A 432 1.15 -18.16 21.31
C LYS A 432 0.20 -17.73 22.43
N PHE A 433 0.50 -16.65 23.15
CA PHE A 433 -0.37 -16.14 24.20
C PHE A 433 -1.60 -15.43 23.60
N LYS A 434 -2.74 -15.62 24.23
CA LYS A 434 -4.04 -15.24 23.68
C LYS A 434 -4.49 -13.85 24.14
N ALA A 435 -5.06 -13.11 23.20
CA ALA A 435 -5.65 -11.78 23.43
C ALA A 435 -7.20 -11.79 23.44
N ASN A 436 -7.83 -12.97 23.55
CA ASN A 436 -9.28 -13.13 23.37
C ASN A 436 -10.10 -12.22 24.28
N ALA A 437 -9.74 -12.12 25.57
CA ALA A 437 -10.44 -11.26 26.53
C ALA A 437 -10.24 -9.76 26.20
N PHE A 438 -9.07 -9.38 25.70
CA PHE A 438 -8.78 -8.01 25.27
C PHE A 438 -9.66 -7.62 24.07
N ILE A 439 -9.69 -8.43 23.04
CA ILE A 439 -10.48 -8.19 21.82
C ILE A 439 -12.00 -8.27 22.10
N ALA A 440 -12.41 -9.18 23.01
CA ALA A 440 -13.82 -9.33 23.38
C ALA A 440 -14.41 -8.08 24.04
N ARG A 441 -13.59 -7.19 24.62
CA ARG A 441 -14.06 -5.93 25.24
C ARG A 441 -14.76 -5.03 24.21
N GLY A 442 -14.31 -5.02 22.95
CA GLY A 442 -14.88 -4.16 21.92
C GLY A 442 -14.83 -2.67 22.26
N GLY A 443 -15.79 -1.91 21.73
CA GLY A 443 -15.90 -0.50 21.96
C GLY A 443 -14.82 0.31 21.24
N LYS A 444 -14.22 1.28 21.93
CA LYS A 444 -13.26 2.22 21.31
C LYS A 444 -12.05 2.48 22.22
N ILE A 445 -10.86 2.41 21.67
CA ILE A 445 -9.67 3.00 22.29
C ILE A 445 -9.72 4.51 21.99
N PRO A 446 -9.76 5.38 23.03
CA PRO A 446 -9.89 6.82 22.81
C PRO A 446 -8.71 7.43 22.06
N ALA A 447 -8.96 8.52 21.37
CA ALA A 447 -7.91 9.31 20.74
C ALA A 447 -6.88 9.82 21.79
N PRO A 448 -5.58 9.87 21.42
CA PRO A 448 -4.56 10.36 22.33
C PRO A 448 -4.68 11.88 22.54
N LEU A 449 -4.13 12.39 23.66
CA LEU A 449 -4.18 13.82 24.00
C LEU A 449 -3.62 14.73 22.89
N ARG A 450 -2.68 14.26 22.09
CA ARG A 450 -2.09 15.01 20.98
C ARG A 450 -3.10 15.38 19.89
N SER A 451 -4.22 14.66 19.80
CA SER A 451 -5.29 15.00 18.84
C SER A 451 -6.00 16.31 19.17
N LEU A 452 -5.80 16.84 20.36
CA LEU A 452 -6.35 18.13 20.81
C LEU A 452 -5.42 19.32 20.57
N THR A 453 -4.20 19.08 20.13
CA THR A 453 -3.20 20.12 19.83
C THR A 453 -3.24 20.44 18.34
N ASN A 454 -4.21 21.22 17.94
CA ASN A 454 -4.29 21.75 16.56
C ASN A 454 -3.59 23.10 16.47
#